data_b92b27715519f1d4027740a02b3b6c0d
#
_entry.id   b92b27715519f1d4027740a02b3b6c0d
#
_cell.length_a   1.000
_cell.length_b   1.000
_cell.length_c   1.000
_cell.angle_alpha   90.00
_cell.angle_beta   90.00
_cell.angle_gamma   90.00
#
_symmetry.space_group_name_H-M   'P 1'
#
loop_
_entity.id
_entity.type
_entity.pdbx_description
1 polymer ?
#
loop_
_entity_poly.entity_id
_entity_poly.type
_entity_poly.pdbx_seq_one_letter_code
_entity_poly.pdbx_strand_id
1 'polypeptide(L)'
;MLTQFEHSVKEVENFNADCFRELKALSKPPQAVKTVLTGLVTLFKCKPIYMKVEVKSEIDYWDMAKHLMADPRKLKEDMLQFDKDNVSQAALAKIKDIIIENTDCTEERVKNSSSKCLTILQWIKSVYSYCIIKGNNKVSEKHEEKVKIEEPKDHPIEKI
;
A
#
# COMPACT_ATOMS: atom_id res chain seq x y z
N MET A 1 -4.20 12.06 -21.72
CA MET A 1 -4.38 10.68 -21.25
C MET A 1 -4.14 10.61 -19.74
N LEU A 2 -5.03 9.97 -19.02
CA LEU A 2 -4.88 9.87 -17.57
C LEU A 2 -3.85 8.81 -17.20
N THR A 3 -3.06 9.09 -16.17
CA THR A 3 -2.15 8.08 -15.63
C THR A 3 -2.95 6.99 -14.94
N GLN A 4 -2.28 5.87 -14.65
CA GLN A 4 -2.91 4.78 -13.92
C GLN A 4 -3.45 5.26 -12.57
N PHE A 5 -2.67 6.10 -11.89
CA PHE A 5 -3.10 6.61 -10.59
C PHE A 5 -4.33 7.51 -10.71
N GLU A 6 -4.31 8.43 -11.67
CA GLU A 6 -5.45 9.32 -11.86
C GLU A 6 -6.72 8.55 -12.19
N HIS A 7 -6.57 7.48 -12.98
CA HIS A 7 -7.69 6.62 -13.33
C HIS A 7 -8.27 5.95 -12.08
N SER A 8 -7.38 5.44 -11.22
CA SER A 8 -7.80 4.81 -9.97
C SER A 8 -8.48 5.79 -9.04
N VAL A 9 -8.00 7.02 -8.99
CA VAL A 9 -8.62 8.05 -8.16
C VAL A 9 -10.06 8.29 -8.61
N LYS A 10 -10.28 8.35 -9.93
CA LYS A 10 -11.63 8.52 -10.43
C LYS A 10 -12.54 7.38 -10.04
N GLU A 11 -12.01 6.16 -10.07
CA GLU A 11 -12.79 5.01 -9.64
C GLU A 11 -13.15 5.10 -8.15
N VAL A 12 -12.22 5.60 -7.34
CA VAL A 12 -12.50 5.80 -5.92
C VAL A 12 -13.53 6.91 -5.72
N GLU A 13 -13.48 7.96 -6.52
CA GLU A 13 -14.48 9.01 -6.45
C GLU A 13 -15.90 8.46 -6.68
N ASN A 14 -16.01 7.50 -7.57
CA ASN A 14 -17.30 6.88 -7.88
C ASN A 14 -17.65 5.74 -6.94
N PHE A 15 -16.72 5.35 -6.09
CA PHE A 15 -16.92 4.24 -5.16
C PHE A 15 -17.89 4.63 -4.05
N ASN A 16 -18.87 3.77 -3.80
CA ASN A 16 -19.82 4.02 -2.72
C ASN A 16 -19.17 3.69 -1.38
N ALA A 17 -18.99 4.69 -0.53
CA ALA A 17 -18.34 4.49 0.77
C ALA A 17 -19.05 3.45 1.63
N ASP A 18 -20.34 3.24 1.43
CA ASP A 18 -21.05 2.22 2.21
C ASP A 18 -20.53 0.82 1.96
N CYS A 19 -19.78 0.63 0.88
CA CYS A 19 -19.14 -0.66 0.63
C CYS A 19 -18.15 -1.02 1.74
N PHE A 20 -17.52 -0.03 2.33
CA PHE A 20 -16.64 -0.29 3.47
C PHE A 20 -17.42 -0.84 4.67
N ARG A 21 -18.64 -0.34 4.85
CA ARG A 21 -19.48 -0.84 5.94
C ARG A 21 -19.85 -2.30 5.70
N GLU A 22 -20.14 -2.64 4.47
CA GLU A 22 -20.49 -4.02 4.11
C GLU A 22 -19.30 -4.94 4.30
N LEU A 23 -18.12 -4.50 3.89
CA LEU A 23 -16.90 -5.31 4.06
C LEU A 23 -16.58 -5.49 5.54
N LYS A 24 -16.71 -4.44 6.32
CA LYS A 24 -16.44 -4.49 7.75
C LYS A 24 -17.35 -5.49 8.47
N ALA A 25 -18.56 -5.64 7.97
CA ALA A 25 -19.55 -6.53 8.61
C ALA A 25 -19.34 -8.00 8.32
N LEU A 26 -18.39 -8.34 7.44
CA LEU A 26 -18.13 -9.76 7.14
C LEU A 26 -17.54 -10.45 8.36
N SER A 27 -18.19 -11.52 8.81
CA SER A 27 -17.71 -12.28 9.97
C SER A 27 -16.57 -13.21 9.57
N LYS A 28 -16.62 -13.73 8.36
CA LYS A 28 -15.57 -14.61 7.83
C LYS A 28 -15.17 -14.11 6.45
N PRO A 29 -14.40 -13.03 6.39
CA PRO A 29 -14.04 -12.47 5.09
C PRO A 29 -13.15 -13.43 4.29
N PRO A 30 -13.34 -13.49 2.98
CA PRO A 30 -12.46 -14.29 2.12
C PRO A 30 -11.01 -13.83 2.25
N GLN A 31 -10.08 -14.76 2.05
CA GLN A 31 -8.67 -14.42 2.17
C GLN A 31 -8.26 -13.28 1.25
N ALA A 32 -8.79 -13.27 0.02
CA ALA A 32 -8.47 -12.20 -0.92
C ALA A 32 -8.89 -10.83 -0.38
N VAL A 33 -10.06 -10.76 0.26
CA VAL A 33 -10.54 -9.52 0.87
C VAL A 33 -9.60 -9.09 2.00
N LYS A 34 -9.22 -10.03 2.86
CA LYS A 34 -8.31 -9.74 3.96
C LYS A 34 -6.98 -9.20 3.44
N THR A 35 -6.47 -9.81 2.39
CA THR A 35 -5.18 -9.42 1.82
C THR A 35 -5.23 -8.00 1.27
N VAL A 36 -6.28 -7.67 0.53
CA VAL A 36 -6.43 -6.32 -0.01
C VAL A 36 -6.50 -5.29 1.11
N LEU A 37 -7.31 -5.57 2.14
CA LEU A 37 -7.45 -4.63 3.24
C LEU A 37 -6.18 -4.54 4.08
N THR A 38 -5.38 -5.60 4.15
CA THR A 38 -4.07 -5.53 4.79
C THR A 38 -3.17 -4.56 4.04
N GLY A 39 -3.26 -4.56 2.70
CA GLY A 39 -2.53 -3.60 1.90
C GLY A 39 -2.94 -2.17 2.21
N LEU A 40 -4.23 -1.95 2.36
CA LEU A 40 -4.75 -0.63 2.69
C LEU A 40 -4.24 -0.17 4.06
N VAL A 41 -4.31 -1.07 5.04
CA VAL A 41 -3.78 -0.81 6.38
C VAL A 41 -2.31 -0.43 6.32
N THR A 42 -1.55 -1.13 5.49
CA THR A 42 -0.12 -0.88 5.35
C THR A 42 0.15 0.52 4.80
N LEU A 43 -0.60 0.92 3.78
CA LEU A 43 -0.41 2.24 3.18
C LEU A 43 -0.79 3.37 4.13
N PHE A 44 -1.81 3.18 4.94
CA PHE A 44 -2.24 4.20 5.89
C PHE A 44 -1.43 4.22 7.17
N LYS A 45 -0.38 3.40 7.26
CA LYS A 45 0.56 3.40 8.39
C LYS A 45 -0.17 3.36 9.72
N CYS A 46 -0.64 2.22 10.09
CA CYS A 46 -1.39 2.08 11.33
C CYS A 46 -0.67 2.71 12.49
N LYS A 47 -1.45 3.27 13.38
CA LYS A 47 -0.94 4.04 14.49
C LYS A 47 0.00 3.23 15.38
N PRO A 48 0.96 3.89 16.00
CA PRO A 48 1.88 3.20 16.92
C PRO A 48 1.20 2.41 18.01
N ILE A 49 -0.02 2.79 18.36
CA ILE A 49 -0.75 2.06 19.41
C ILE A 49 -0.92 0.59 19.05
N TYR A 50 -0.98 0.26 17.78
CA TYR A 50 -1.12 -1.14 17.36
C TYR A 50 0.17 -1.90 17.54
N MET A 51 1.28 -1.23 17.51
CA MET A 51 2.57 -1.87 17.68
C MET A 51 2.75 -2.45 19.06
N LYS A 52 2.08 -1.88 20.05
CA LYS A 52 2.14 -2.41 21.39
C LYS A 52 1.45 -3.76 21.51
N VAL A 53 0.43 -3.95 20.70
CA VAL A 53 -0.29 -5.22 20.67
C VAL A 53 0.56 -6.27 19.99
N GLU A 54 1.33 -5.88 19.01
CA GLU A 54 2.18 -6.79 18.26
C GLU A 54 3.19 -7.52 19.12
N VAL A 55 3.65 -6.88 20.15
CA VAL A 55 4.68 -7.45 21.01
C VAL A 55 4.23 -8.76 21.63
N LYS A 56 2.95 -8.93 21.82
CA LYS A 56 2.42 -10.08 22.54
C LYS A 56 1.97 -11.21 21.64
N SER A 57 1.60 -10.94 20.41
CA SER A 57 1.02 -11.97 19.56
C SER A 57 1.05 -11.53 18.11
N GLU A 58 0.50 -12.37 17.26
CA GLU A 58 0.40 -12.06 15.85
C GLU A 58 -0.48 -10.84 15.64
N ILE A 59 -0.12 -10.05 14.64
CA ILE A 59 -0.88 -8.86 14.27
C ILE A 59 -2.19 -9.26 13.61
N ASP A 60 -3.27 -8.75 14.14
CA ASP A 60 -4.58 -8.96 13.51
C ASP A 60 -4.86 -7.82 12.55
N TYR A 61 -4.41 -8.00 11.31
CA TYR A 61 -4.59 -6.97 10.28
C TYR A 61 -6.06 -6.75 9.94
N TRP A 62 -6.87 -7.80 10.09
CA TRP A 62 -8.30 -7.63 9.82
C TRP A 62 -8.96 -6.71 10.83
N ASP A 63 -8.57 -6.83 12.09
CA ASP A 63 -9.08 -5.96 13.13
C ASP A 63 -8.67 -4.51 12.84
N MET A 64 -7.43 -4.32 12.42
CA MET A 64 -6.94 -3.00 12.07
C MET A 64 -7.72 -2.44 10.87
N ALA A 65 -8.00 -3.29 9.87
CA ALA A 65 -8.79 -2.88 8.72
C ALA A 65 -10.20 -2.46 9.14
N LYS A 66 -10.79 -3.17 10.08
CA LYS A 66 -12.11 -2.80 10.58
C LYS A 66 -12.10 -1.41 11.22
N HIS A 67 -11.03 -1.07 11.89
CA HIS A 67 -10.89 0.28 12.47
C HIS A 67 -10.84 1.34 11.38
N LEU A 68 -10.10 1.06 10.29
CA LEU A 68 -10.08 1.99 9.17
C LEU A 68 -11.46 2.16 8.56
N MET A 69 -12.21 1.07 8.44
CA MET A 69 -13.52 1.10 7.81
C MET A 69 -14.64 1.57 8.75
N ALA A 70 -14.30 1.90 10.00
CA ALA A 70 -15.30 2.34 10.95
C ALA A 70 -15.98 3.64 10.54
N ASP A 71 -15.26 4.50 9.83
CA ASP A 71 -15.84 5.72 9.27
C ASP A 71 -15.66 5.65 7.74
N PRO A 72 -16.62 5.08 7.03
CA PRO A 72 -16.47 4.83 5.59
C PRO A 72 -16.21 6.09 4.76
N ARG A 73 -16.88 7.18 5.09
CA ARG A 73 -16.71 8.42 4.33
C ARG A 73 -15.33 9.01 4.55
N LYS A 74 -14.85 8.95 5.78
CA LYS A 74 -13.51 9.44 6.10
C LYS A 74 -12.46 8.62 5.38
N LEU A 75 -12.61 7.30 5.36
CA LEU A 75 -11.66 6.44 4.67
C LEU A 75 -11.61 6.75 3.18
N LYS A 76 -12.77 6.90 2.55
CA LYS A 76 -12.82 7.27 1.15
C LYS A 76 -12.10 8.60 0.91
N GLU A 77 -12.38 9.58 1.76
CA GLU A 77 -11.74 10.89 1.64
C GLU A 77 -10.23 10.79 1.83
N ASP A 78 -9.80 9.98 2.79
CA ASP A 78 -8.37 9.79 3.03
C ASP A 78 -7.69 9.12 1.83
N MET A 79 -8.38 8.24 1.13
CA MET A 79 -7.84 7.64 -0.08
C MET A 79 -7.70 8.69 -1.18
N LEU A 80 -8.70 9.56 -1.32
CA LEU A 80 -8.67 10.60 -2.35
C LEU A 80 -7.57 11.63 -2.09
N GLN A 81 -7.25 11.86 -0.83
CA GLN A 81 -6.23 12.84 -0.44
C GLN A 81 -4.91 12.19 -0.04
N PHE A 82 -4.73 10.92 -0.35
CA PHE A 82 -3.54 10.17 0.05
C PHE A 82 -2.26 10.80 -0.50
N ASP A 83 -1.27 10.95 0.37
CA ASP A 83 0.03 11.51 0.01
C ASP A 83 0.93 10.41 -0.56
N LYS A 84 0.83 10.19 -1.86
CA LYS A 84 1.57 9.14 -2.54
C LYS A 84 3.06 9.43 -2.65
N ASP A 85 3.46 10.64 -2.33
CA ASP A 85 4.87 11.03 -2.40
C ASP A 85 5.64 10.71 -1.13
N ASN A 86 4.96 10.29 -0.08
CA ASN A 86 5.58 10.01 1.22
C ASN A 86 5.29 8.61 1.73
N VAL A 87 5.36 7.62 0.85
CA VAL A 87 5.17 6.23 1.24
C VAL A 87 6.54 5.64 1.59
N SER A 88 6.64 5.00 2.76
CA SER A 88 7.92 4.47 3.21
C SER A 88 8.35 3.24 2.41
N GLN A 89 9.65 3.01 2.39
CA GLN A 89 10.19 1.83 1.71
C GLN A 89 9.70 0.54 2.36
N ALA A 90 9.52 0.56 3.67
CA ALA A 90 9.01 -0.61 4.37
C ALA A 90 7.59 -0.95 3.92
N ALA A 91 6.75 0.08 3.75
CA ALA A 91 5.39 -0.12 3.28
C ALA A 91 5.38 -0.66 1.85
N LEU A 92 6.23 -0.11 0.99
CA LEU A 92 6.32 -0.58 -0.39
C LEU A 92 6.79 -2.03 -0.48
N ALA A 93 7.77 -2.40 0.34
CA ALA A 93 8.27 -3.76 0.37
C ALA A 93 7.16 -4.73 0.79
N LYS A 94 6.38 -4.34 1.78
CA LYS A 94 5.29 -5.19 2.25
C LYS A 94 4.20 -5.31 1.19
N ILE A 95 3.83 -4.21 0.53
CA ILE A 95 2.84 -4.24 -0.54
C ILE A 95 3.31 -5.16 -1.67
N LYS A 96 4.59 -5.07 -2.02
CA LYS A 96 5.14 -5.93 -3.05
C LYS A 96 4.95 -7.40 -2.68
N ASP A 97 5.28 -7.74 -1.45
CA ASP A 97 5.22 -9.12 -0.98
C ASP A 97 3.78 -9.65 -0.89
N ILE A 98 2.90 -8.90 -0.25
CA ILE A 98 1.56 -9.41 0.03
C ILE A 98 0.58 -9.23 -1.13
N ILE A 99 0.84 -8.31 -2.03
CA ILE A 99 -0.10 -8.01 -3.12
C ILE A 99 0.51 -8.20 -4.50
N ILE A 100 1.59 -7.49 -4.80
CA ILE A 100 2.11 -7.46 -6.16
C ILE A 100 2.62 -8.83 -6.61
N GLU A 101 3.39 -9.50 -5.77
CA GLU A 101 3.95 -10.81 -6.10
C GLU A 101 3.11 -11.98 -5.61
N ASN A 102 1.96 -11.70 -5.03
CA ASN A 102 1.08 -12.74 -4.51
C ASN A 102 0.15 -13.26 -5.60
N THR A 103 0.39 -14.48 -6.04
CA THR A 103 -0.41 -15.07 -7.12
C THR A 103 -1.86 -15.33 -6.71
N ASP A 104 -2.15 -15.32 -5.41
CA ASP A 104 -3.52 -15.48 -4.94
C ASP A 104 -4.27 -14.15 -4.86
N CYS A 105 -3.57 -13.03 -5.08
CA CYS A 105 -4.17 -11.71 -5.01
C CYS A 105 -4.21 -11.07 -6.40
N THR A 106 -4.74 -11.80 -7.35
CA THR A 106 -4.93 -11.27 -8.71
C THR A 106 -6.24 -10.50 -8.77
N GLU A 107 -6.35 -9.62 -9.76
CA GLU A 107 -7.58 -8.85 -9.94
C GLU A 107 -8.78 -9.77 -10.14
N GLU A 108 -8.59 -10.85 -10.89
CA GLU A 108 -9.67 -11.81 -11.12
C GLU A 108 -10.13 -12.48 -9.83
N ARG A 109 -9.18 -12.94 -9.01
CA ARG A 109 -9.54 -13.60 -7.76
C ARG A 109 -10.18 -12.64 -6.77
N VAL A 110 -9.68 -11.43 -6.70
CA VAL A 110 -10.26 -10.42 -5.82
C VAL A 110 -11.67 -10.07 -6.29
N LYS A 111 -11.86 -9.88 -7.58
CA LYS A 111 -13.16 -9.57 -8.15
C LYS A 111 -14.17 -10.67 -7.85
N ASN A 112 -13.75 -11.94 -7.96
CA ASN A 112 -14.63 -13.07 -7.69
C ASN A 112 -15.01 -13.15 -6.22
N SER A 113 -14.12 -12.72 -5.33
CA SER A 113 -14.42 -12.71 -3.89
C SER A 113 -15.28 -11.50 -3.52
N SER A 114 -14.98 -10.34 -4.09
CA SER A 114 -15.76 -9.14 -3.85
C SER A 114 -15.41 -8.10 -4.92
N SER A 115 -16.39 -7.76 -5.75
CA SER A 115 -16.19 -6.76 -6.78
C SER A 115 -15.85 -5.40 -6.18
N LYS A 116 -16.29 -5.17 -4.94
CA LYS A 116 -16.01 -3.91 -4.25
C LYS A 116 -14.54 -3.78 -3.91
N CYS A 117 -13.89 -4.89 -3.58
CA CYS A 117 -12.47 -4.88 -3.27
C CYS A 117 -11.61 -4.66 -4.50
N LEU A 118 -12.14 -4.90 -5.69
CA LEU A 118 -11.34 -4.70 -6.90
C LEU A 118 -10.90 -3.24 -7.04
N THR A 119 -11.81 -2.31 -6.79
CA THR A 119 -11.48 -0.88 -6.86
C THR A 119 -10.38 -0.54 -5.86
N ILE A 120 -10.47 -1.09 -4.66
CA ILE A 120 -9.46 -0.86 -3.63
C ILE A 120 -8.12 -1.43 -4.06
N LEU A 121 -8.12 -2.65 -4.58
CA LEU A 121 -6.89 -3.29 -5.05
C LEU A 121 -6.24 -2.48 -6.17
N GLN A 122 -7.03 -2.03 -7.13
CA GLN A 122 -6.51 -1.25 -8.24
C GLN A 122 -5.90 0.07 -7.76
N TRP A 123 -6.51 0.68 -6.76
CA TRP A 123 -5.96 1.90 -6.17
C TRP A 123 -4.62 1.62 -5.49
N ILE A 124 -4.54 0.55 -4.70
CA ILE A 124 -3.28 0.16 -4.04
C ILE A 124 -2.18 -0.08 -5.06
N LYS A 125 -2.50 -0.82 -6.13
CA LYS A 125 -1.52 -1.10 -7.17
C LYS A 125 -1.06 0.16 -7.88
N SER A 126 -1.95 1.12 -8.09
CA SER A 126 -1.59 2.37 -8.75
C SER A 126 -0.68 3.23 -7.89
N VAL A 127 -0.93 3.24 -6.57
CA VAL A 127 -0.04 3.93 -5.64
C VAL A 127 1.33 3.28 -5.66
N TYR A 128 1.37 1.95 -5.60
CA TYR A 128 2.63 1.22 -5.63
C TYR A 128 3.41 1.51 -6.91
N SER A 129 2.76 1.42 -8.06
CA SER A 129 3.42 1.67 -9.34
C SER A 129 3.97 3.09 -9.42
N TYR A 130 3.19 4.05 -8.95
CA TYR A 130 3.65 5.44 -8.92
C TYR A 130 4.91 5.58 -8.06
N CYS A 131 4.89 4.99 -6.88
CA CYS A 131 6.03 5.08 -5.96
C CYS A 131 7.27 4.41 -6.52
N ILE A 132 7.12 3.27 -7.19
CA ILE A 132 8.25 2.56 -7.75
C ILE A 132 8.89 3.36 -8.89
N ILE A 133 8.08 3.91 -9.76
CA ILE A 133 8.59 4.71 -10.87
C ILE A 133 9.33 5.94 -10.35
N LYS A 134 8.72 6.64 -9.40
CA LYS A 134 9.33 7.81 -8.81
C LYS A 134 10.59 7.47 -8.01
N GLY A 135 10.53 6.36 -7.28
CA GLY A 135 11.64 5.90 -6.48
C GLY A 135 12.84 5.48 -7.31
N ASN A 136 12.58 4.82 -8.45
CA ASN A 136 13.65 4.42 -9.33
C ASN A 136 14.41 5.63 -9.86
N ASN A 137 13.70 6.69 -10.20
CA ASN A 137 14.34 7.91 -10.66
C ASN A 137 15.23 8.51 -9.57
N LYS A 138 14.73 8.54 -8.34
CA LYS A 138 15.49 9.07 -7.22
C LYS A 138 16.69 8.21 -6.89
N VAL A 139 16.51 6.90 -6.95
CA VAL A 139 17.60 5.98 -6.67
C VAL A 139 18.72 6.13 -7.68
N SER A 140 18.37 6.31 -8.94
CA SER A 140 19.37 6.51 -9.98
C SER A 140 20.19 7.76 -9.71
N GLU A 141 19.53 8.85 -9.35
CA GLU A 141 20.25 10.09 -9.05
C GLU A 141 21.15 9.94 -7.85
N LYS A 142 20.65 9.34 -6.78
CA LYS A 142 21.45 9.15 -5.58
C LYS A 142 22.61 8.20 -5.82
N HIS A 143 22.39 7.19 -6.63
CA HIS A 143 23.46 6.25 -6.93
C HIS A 143 24.62 6.93 -7.63
N GLU A 144 24.33 7.79 -8.57
CA GLU A 144 25.37 8.54 -9.27
C GLU A 144 26.13 9.43 -8.31
N GLU A 145 25.43 10.09 -7.41
CA GLU A 145 26.07 10.94 -6.43
C GLU A 145 26.99 10.15 -5.51
N LYS A 146 26.54 8.99 -5.08
CA LYS A 146 27.33 8.15 -4.21
C LYS A 146 28.59 7.68 -4.87
N VAL A 147 28.50 7.32 -6.14
CA VAL A 147 29.69 6.86 -6.87
C VAL A 147 30.72 7.97 -6.91
N LYS A 148 30.28 9.18 -7.15
CA LYS A 148 31.20 10.31 -7.20
C LYS A 148 31.88 10.57 -5.85
N ILE A 149 31.13 10.39 -4.79
CA ILE A 149 31.65 10.65 -3.45
C ILE A 149 32.56 9.51 -2.97
N GLU A 150 32.18 8.30 -3.27
CA GLU A 150 32.92 7.15 -2.77
C GLU A 150 34.27 6.95 -3.42
N GLU A 151 34.39 7.30 -4.68
CA GLU A 151 35.66 7.13 -5.35
C GLU A 151 36.84 7.79 -4.64
N PRO A 152 36.71 9.02 -4.25
CA PRO A 152 37.81 9.67 -3.52
C PRO A 152 38.13 8.99 -2.20
N LYS A 153 37.11 8.45 -1.56
CA LYS A 153 37.31 7.79 -0.27
C LYS A 153 38.00 6.46 -0.39
N ASP A 154 37.66 5.71 -1.41
CA ASP A 154 38.22 4.38 -1.59
C ASP A 154 39.71 4.44 -1.86
N HIS A 155 40.16 5.43 -2.57
CA HIS A 155 41.56 5.59 -2.89
C HIS A 155 42.45 5.60 -1.65
N PRO A 156 42.20 6.46 -0.70
CA PRO A 156 43.02 6.50 0.50
C PRO A 156 43.06 5.19 1.25
N ILE A 157 41.94 4.52 1.27
CA ILE A 157 41.84 3.27 2.00
C ILE A 157 42.67 2.15 1.35
N GLU A 158 42.64 2.11 0.07
CA GLU A 158 43.33 1.06 -0.66
C GLU A 158 44.81 1.15 -0.58
N LYS A 159 45.33 2.28 -0.31
CA LYS A 159 46.75 2.47 -0.20
C LYS A 159 47.35 1.73 0.99
N ILE A 160 46.57 1.47 1.92
CA ILE A 160 46.98 0.79 3.13
C ILE A 160 47.05 -0.71 2.90
#